data_3a8dbe7b4b2a63fdd27b96d417da58a5
#
_entry.id   3a8dbe7b4b2a63fdd27b96d417da58a5
#
_cell.length_a   1.000
_cell.length_b   1.000
_cell.length_c   1.000
_cell.angle_alpha   90.00
_cell.angle_beta   90.00
_cell.angle_gamma   90.00
#
_symmetry.space_group_name_H-M   'P 1'
#
loop_
_entity.id
_entity.type
_entity.pdbx_description
1 polymer ?
#
loop_
_entity_poly.entity_id
_entity_poly.type
_entity_poly.pdbx_seq_one_letter_code
_entity_poly.pdbx_strand_id
1 'polypeptide(L)'
;MCTVSFISQGENYWITSNRDEHISRPSAHKPNEERIGKVKVLFPKDPKAGGTWFALKEDGAVAVLLNGAFVNHASNGKYAKSRGLVLLDIIASEEPFVFLQEMDLYRIEPFTLVLFHKKLLEFRWDGHQKYFKPLNPQENHIWSSATLYHDDVIAHRKQLFEKFMADTNAVSFEKILDFHSNNHNDFENGFIIDRETGLKTFSVTQVVLDSDGTTMRHLDLRNDRSFQVPFTSNQLTL
;
A
#
# COMPACT_ATOMS: atom_id res chain seq x y z
N MET A 1 5.69 6.75 0.76
CA MET A 1 5.37 5.32 0.77
C MET A 1 6.04 4.66 -0.39
N CYS A 2 6.61 3.47 -0.20
CA CYS A 2 7.76 3.15 -0.99
C CYS A 2 7.82 1.77 -1.59
N THR A 3 7.20 0.76 -1.00
CA THR A 3 7.15 -0.58 -1.59
C THR A 3 5.81 -1.21 -1.28
N VAL A 4 5.23 -1.86 -2.27
CA VAL A 4 4.01 -2.66 -2.13
C VAL A 4 4.23 -4.00 -2.81
N SER A 5 3.91 -5.10 -2.16
CA SER A 5 3.80 -6.41 -2.79
C SER A 5 2.36 -6.92 -2.76
N PHE A 6 1.99 -7.63 -3.79
CA PHE A 6 0.79 -8.43 -3.89
C PHE A 6 1.22 -9.87 -4.17
N ILE A 7 0.87 -10.78 -3.28
CA ILE A 7 1.22 -12.20 -3.40
C ILE A 7 -0.08 -13.00 -3.41
N SER A 8 -0.17 -13.96 -4.32
CA SER A 8 -1.29 -14.87 -4.47
C SER A 8 -0.81 -16.32 -4.36
N GLN A 9 -1.50 -17.12 -3.57
CA GLN A 9 -1.31 -18.57 -3.53
C GLN A 9 -2.67 -19.27 -3.35
N GLY A 10 -3.19 -19.82 -4.42
CA GLY A 10 -4.56 -20.34 -4.45
C GLY A 10 -5.59 -19.22 -4.30
N GLU A 11 -6.42 -19.30 -3.28
CA GLU A 11 -7.44 -18.28 -2.95
C GLU A 11 -6.97 -17.33 -1.85
N ASN A 12 -5.72 -17.44 -1.42
CA ASN A 12 -5.16 -16.59 -0.40
C ASN A 12 -4.38 -15.43 -1.02
N TYR A 13 -4.54 -14.24 -0.46
CA TYR A 13 -3.88 -13.02 -0.92
C TYR A 13 -3.21 -12.30 0.24
N TRP A 14 -1.98 -11.85 0.00
CA TRP A 14 -1.22 -11.00 0.92
C TRP A 14 -0.88 -9.71 0.22
N ILE A 15 -1.32 -8.60 0.76
CA ILE A 15 -0.98 -7.28 0.28
C ILE A 15 -0.16 -6.60 1.38
N THR A 16 1.10 -6.26 1.08
CA THR A 16 2.02 -5.71 2.08
C THR A 16 2.61 -4.40 1.60
N SER A 17 2.72 -3.42 2.48
CA SER A 17 3.27 -2.10 2.16
C SER A 17 4.24 -1.61 3.24
N ASN A 18 5.42 -1.15 2.81
CA ASN A 18 6.33 -0.36 3.64
C ASN A 18 5.94 1.12 3.55
N ARG A 19 5.99 1.82 4.68
CA ARG A 19 5.83 3.28 4.73
C ARG A 19 7.15 3.93 5.07
N ASP A 20 7.81 4.49 4.07
CA ASP A 20 8.98 5.32 4.26
C ASP A 20 8.56 6.78 4.37
N GLU A 21 9.13 7.49 5.33
CA GLU A 21 8.73 8.84 5.64
C GLU A 21 9.90 9.61 6.29
N HIS A 22 9.91 10.93 6.19
CA HIS A 22 10.90 11.75 6.85
C HIS A 22 10.66 11.78 8.38
N ILE A 23 11.74 11.76 9.17
CA ILE A 23 11.71 11.70 10.66
C ILE A 23 10.90 12.82 11.31
N SER A 24 10.76 13.97 10.64
CA SER A 24 9.91 15.09 11.11
C SER A 24 8.41 14.80 11.05
N ARG A 25 8.00 13.73 10.34
CA ARG A 25 6.59 13.35 10.29
C ARG A 25 6.21 12.53 11.51
N PRO A 26 5.04 12.76 12.13
CA PRO A 26 4.61 11.95 13.25
C PRO A 26 4.34 10.50 12.80
N SER A 27 4.47 9.56 13.74
CA SER A 27 4.05 8.18 13.53
C SER A 27 2.56 8.13 13.24
N ALA A 28 2.13 7.14 12.45
CA ALA A 28 0.72 6.93 12.20
C ALA A 28 0.00 6.43 13.46
N HIS A 29 -1.30 6.70 13.54
CA HIS A 29 -2.14 6.00 14.49
C HIS A 29 -2.25 4.52 14.09
N LYS A 30 -2.39 3.65 15.09
CA LYS A 30 -2.64 2.22 14.86
C LYS A 30 -3.85 2.02 13.95
N PRO A 31 -3.92 0.91 13.21
CA PRO A 31 -5.11 0.58 12.45
C PRO A 31 -6.36 0.64 13.33
N ASN A 32 -7.36 1.33 12.83
CA ASN A 32 -8.65 1.47 13.47
C ASN A 32 -9.76 1.41 12.44
N GLU A 33 -10.89 0.84 12.84
CA GLU A 33 -12.11 0.82 12.04
C GLU A 33 -12.78 2.18 12.12
N GLU A 34 -13.00 2.81 10.98
CA GLU A 34 -13.77 4.05 10.87
C GLU A 34 -14.93 3.85 9.89
N ARG A 35 -16.06 4.49 10.17
CA ARG A 35 -17.17 4.54 9.23
C ARG A 35 -17.01 5.76 8.33
N ILE A 36 -16.89 5.53 7.02
CA ILE A 36 -16.83 6.59 6.01
C ILE A 36 -18.09 6.49 5.15
N GLY A 37 -19.00 7.44 5.33
CA GLY A 37 -20.35 7.31 4.77
C GLY A 37 -21.08 6.08 5.32
N LYS A 38 -21.44 5.17 4.43
CA LYS A 38 -22.18 3.94 4.80
C LYS A 38 -21.30 2.72 5.04
N VAL A 39 -20.01 2.78 4.70
CA VAL A 39 -19.11 1.63 4.73
C VAL A 39 -18.13 1.70 5.89
N LYS A 40 -17.67 0.54 6.35
CA LYS A 40 -16.60 0.43 7.34
C LYS A 40 -15.27 0.21 6.63
N VAL A 41 -14.26 0.95 7.05
CA VAL A 41 -12.90 0.87 6.52
C VAL A 41 -11.92 0.76 7.67
N LEU A 42 -11.00 -0.20 7.57
CA LEU A 42 -9.92 -0.41 8.51
C LEU A 42 -8.62 0.15 7.92
N PHE A 43 -7.95 1.05 8.63
CA PHE A 43 -6.72 1.65 8.14
C PHE A 43 -5.86 2.29 9.24
N PRO A 44 -4.51 2.32 9.09
CA PRO A 44 -3.64 3.18 9.87
C PRO A 44 -3.80 4.62 9.39
N LYS A 45 -3.97 5.59 10.31
CA LYS A 45 -4.25 6.99 9.97
C LYS A 45 -3.01 7.85 10.09
N ASP A 46 -2.72 8.63 9.07
CA ASP A 46 -1.70 9.67 9.12
C ASP A 46 -2.24 10.89 9.90
N PRO A 47 -1.70 11.23 11.08
CA PRO A 47 -2.25 12.29 11.91
C PRO A 47 -2.07 13.69 11.32
N LYS A 48 -1.07 13.88 10.44
CA LYS A 48 -0.81 15.18 9.81
C LYS A 48 -1.77 15.49 8.67
N ALA A 49 -2.07 14.48 7.84
CA ALA A 49 -2.89 14.67 6.64
C ALA A 49 -4.33 14.16 6.82
N GLY A 50 -4.64 13.43 7.89
CA GLY A 50 -5.96 12.85 8.18
C GLY A 50 -6.36 11.68 7.28
N GLY A 51 -5.54 11.33 6.28
CA GLY A 51 -5.76 10.23 5.34
C GLY A 51 -4.95 8.99 5.69
N THR A 52 -4.85 8.08 4.72
CA THR A 52 -4.08 6.83 4.83
C THR A 52 -3.36 6.50 3.53
N TRP A 53 -2.46 5.53 3.61
CA TRP A 53 -1.79 4.94 2.44
C TRP A 53 -2.23 3.49 2.20
N PHE A 54 -2.96 2.90 3.14
CA PHE A 54 -3.38 1.53 3.12
C PHE A 54 -4.76 1.42 3.76
N ALA A 55 -5.72 0.90 3.04
CA ALA A 55 -7.08 0.75 3.53
C ALA A 55 -7.69 -0.58 3.11
N LEU A 56 -8.48 -1.16 4.01
CA LEU A 56 -9.26 -2.37 3.83
C LEU A 56 -10.72 -2.04 4.10
N LYS A 57 -11.59 -2.29 3.12
CA LYS A 57 -13.04 -2.12 3.22
C LYS A 57 -13.71 -3.41 3.70
N GLU A 58 -14.85 -3.31 4.34
CA GLU A 58 -15.61 -4.43 4.91
C GLU A 58 -16.03 -5.53 3.92
N ASP A 59 -16.01 -5.26 2.62
CA ASP A 59 -16.27 -6.24 1.54
C ASP A 59 -15.00 -6.93 1.02
N GLY A 60 -13.85 -6.71 1.66
CA GLY A 60 -12.56 -7.27 1.28
C GLY A 60 -11.79 -6.46 0.23
N ALA A 61 -12.31 -5.31 -0.22
CA ALA A 61 -11.54 -4.43 -1.10
C ALA A 61 -10.33 -3.83 -0.36
N VAL A 62 -9.17 -3.83 -1.02
CA VAL A 62 -7.91 -3.29 -0.49
C VAL A 62 -7.38 -2.23 -1.44
N ALA A 63 -7.02 -1.07 -0.90
CA ALA A 63 -6.38 0.00 -1.65
C ALA A 63 -5.04 0.39 -1.00
N VAL A 64 -3.98 0.45 -1.80
CA VAL A 64 -2.64 0.85 -1.35
C VAL A 64 -2.07 1.91 -2.28
N LEU A 65 -1.55 2.97 -1.70
CA LEU A 65 -1.07 4.14 -2.42
C LEU A 65 0.47 4.25 -2.35
N LEU A 66 1.10 4.54 -3.50
CA LEU A 66 2.50 4.94 -3.59
C LEU A 66 2.61 6.37 -4.13
N ASN A 67 3.64 7.08 -3.70
CA ASN A 67 3.94 8.41 -4.19
C ASN A 67 4.51 8.38 -5.62
N GLY A 68 4.03 9.30 -6.47
CA GLY A 68 4.43 9.40 -7.86
C GLY A 68 3.75 8.39 -8.79
N ALA A 69 3.81 8.66 -10.08
CA ALA A 69 3.27 7.80 -11.12
C ALA A 69 4.39 7.02 -11.83
N PHE A 70 5.13 7.68 -12.71
CA PHE A 70 6.18 7.07 -13.53
C PHE A 70 7.56 7.61 -13.22
N VAL A 71 7.65 8.90 -12.89
CA VAL A 71 8.90 9.61 -12.65
C VAL A 71 8.82 10.42 -11.37
N ASN A 72 9.97 10.77 -10.84
CA ASN A 72 10.03 11.74 -9.75
C ASN A 72 9.50 13.11 -10.24
N HIS A 73 8.74 13.79 -9.39
CA HIS A 73 8.21 15.11 -9.67
C HIS A 73 8.46 16.06 -8.50
N ALA A 74 8.67 17.32 -8.78
CA ALA A 74 8.74 18.35 -7.75
C ALA A 74 7.33 18.68 -7.24
N SER A 75 7.14 18.58 -5.91
CA SER A 75 5.86 19.01 -5.32
C SER A 75 5.75 20.54 -5.40
N ASN A 76 4.66 21.04 -5.95
CA ASN A 76 4.39 22.48 -6.00
C ASN A 76 3.62 23.00 -4.77
N GLY A 77 3.27 22.11 -3.83
CA GLY A 77 2.61 22.44 -2.55
C GLY A 77 1.17 23.00 -2.66
N LYS A 78 0.59 23.07 -3.86
CA LYS A 78 -0.72 23.70 -4.12
C LYS A 78 -1.79 22.67 -4.53
N TYR A 79 -1.78 21.52 -3.89
CA TYR A 79 -2.75 20.47 -4.17
C TYR A 79 -4.06 20.69 -3.40
N ALA A 80 -5.17 20.33 -4.03
CA ALA A 80 -6.52 20.54 -3.47
C ALA A 80 -6.83 19.59 -2.32
N LYS A 81 -6.31 18.36 -2.39
CA LYS A 81 -6.55 17.30 -1.40
C LYS A 81 -5.32 16.40 -1.28
N SER A 82 -5.07 15.84 -0.10
CA SER A 82 -4.00 14.87 0.07
C SER A 82 -4.35 13.54 -0.61
N ARG A 83 -3.35 12.89 -1.20
CA ARG A 83 -3.51 11.57 -1.85
C ARG A 83 -4.11 10.52 -0.91
N GLY A 84 -3.77 10.57 0.38
CA GLY A 84 -4.33 9.65 1.38
C GLY A 84 -5.82 9.87 1.66
N LEU A 85 -6.33 11.09 1.52
CA LEU A 85 -7.77 11.36 1.55
C LEU A 85 -8.46 10.94 0.25
N VAL A 86 -7.79 11.08 -0.89
CA VAL A 86 -8.26 10.55 -2.18
C VAL A 86 -8.42 9.02 -2.13
N LEU A 87 -7.45 8.31 -1.52
CA LEU A 87 -7.56 6.87 -1.31
C LEU A 87 -8.81 6.53 -0.49
N LEU A 88 -9.08 7.28 0.58
CA LEU A 88 -10.28 7.05 1.40
C LEU A 88 -11.57 7.28 0.64
N ASP A 89 -11.64 8.30 -0.23
CA ASP A 89 -12.83 8.50 -1.08
C ASP A 89 -13.04 7.31 -2.03
N ILE A 90 -11.97 6.82 -2.64
CA ILE A 90 -12.03 5.69 -3.57
C ILE A 90 -12.52 4.43 -2.86
N ILE A 91 -11.87 4.04 -1.76
CA ILE A 91 -12.18 2.78 -1.09
C ILE A 91 -13.56 2.81 -0.40
N ALA A 92 -14.02 3.99 0.02
CA ALA A 92 -15.32 4.14 0.66
C ALA A 92 -16.49 4.21 -0.33
N SER A 93 -16.25 4.29 -1.63
CA SER A 93 -17.31 4.23 -2.63
C SER A 93 -17.92 2.83 -2.71
N GLU A 94 -19.16 2.74 -3.21
CA GLU A 94 -19.82 1.44 -3.45
C GLU A 94 -19.06 0.62 -4.49
N GLU A 95 -18.64 1.28 -5.58
CA GLU A 95 -17.90 0.68 -6.69
C GLU A 95 -16.54 1.38 -6.89
N PRO A 96 -15.48 0.99 -6.15
CA PRO A 96 -14.21 1.71 -6.17
C PRO A 96 -13.57 1.85 -7.56
N PHE A 97 -13.72 0.83 -8.42
CA PHE A 97 -13.19 0.86 -9.78
C PHE A 97 -13.90 1.89 -10.66
N VAL A 98 -15.23 1.97 -10.57
CA VAL A 98 -16.05 2.93 -11.33
C VAL A 98 -15.79 4.35 -10.81
N PHE A 99 -15.81 4.50 -9.49
CA PHE A 99 -15.55 5.80 -8.86
C PHE A 99 -14.18 6.37 -9.28
N LEU A 100 -13.14 5.53 -9.34
CA LEU A 100 -11.80 5.92 -9.76
C LEU A 100 -11.76 6.40 -11.23
N GLN A 101 -12.58 5.79 -12.11
CA GLN A 101 -12.70 6.23 -13.50
C GLN A 101 -13.33 7.62 -13.62
N GLU A 102 -14.34 7.91 -12.82
CA GLU A 102 -15.16 9.12 -12.91
C GLU A 102 -14.62 10.30 -12.10
N MET A 103 -13.91 10.03 -10.97
CA MET A 103 -13.48 11.09 -10.06
C MET A 103 -12.56 12.11 -10.75
N ASP A 104 -12.76 13.40 -10.43
CA ASP A 104 -11.84 14.45 -10.84
C ASP A 104 -10.58 14.44 -9.97
N LEU A 105 -9.41 14.35 -10.63
CA LEU A 105 -8.09 14.40 -9.98
C LEU A 105 -7.36 15.74 -10.27
N TYR A 106 -8.04 16.72 -10.80
CA TYR A 106 -7.44 18.04 -11.01
C TYR A 106 -6.86 18.59 -9.71
N ARG A 107 -5.61 19.05 -9.76
CA ARG A 107 -4.85 19.52 -8.59
C ARG A 107 -4.63 18.45 -7.51
N ILE A 108 -4.60 17.17 -7.87
CA ILE A 108 -4.12 16.11 -6.99
C ILE A 108 -2.68 15.79 -7.39
N GLU A 109 -1.83 15.61 -6.39
CA GLU A 109 -0.43 15.22 -6.57
C GLU A 109 -0.32 13.85 -7.24
N PRO A 110 0.63 13.63 -8.19
CA PRO A 110 0.81 12.35 -8.85
C PRO A 110 0.97 11.17 -7.88
N PHE A 111 0.31 10.04 -8.20
CA PHE A 111 0.34 8.84 -7.38
C PHE A 111 0.10 7.56 -8.19
N THR A 112 0.52 6.45 -7.60
CA THR A 112 0.14 5.11 -8.02
C THR A 112 -0.80 4.52 -6.96
N LEU A 113 -1.85 3.83 -7.39
CA LEU A 113 -2.78 3.11 -6.54
C LEU A 113 -2.83 1.64 -6.98
N VAL A 114 -2.63 0.73 -6.04
CA VAL A 114 -2.93 -0.69 -6.20
C VAL A 114 -4.30 -0.93 -5.57
N LEU A 115 -5.26 -1.34 -6.37
CA LEU A 115 -6.63 -1.62 -5.94
C LEU A 115 -6.97 -3.08 -6.22
N PHE A 116 -7.33 -3.81 -5.17
CA PHE A 116 -7.75 -5.19 -5.24
C PHE A 116 -9.17 -5.36 -4.71
N HIS A 117 -10.05 -5.97 -5.50
CA HIS A 117 -11.36 -6.46 -5.10
C HIS A 117 -11.80 -7.49 -6.14
N LYS A 118 -11.51 -8.79 -5.94
CA LYS A 118 -11.65 -9.87 -6.93
C LYS A 118 -10.86 -9.64 -8.23
N LYS A 119 -10.62 -8.40 -8.61
CA LYS A 119 -9.77 -7.94 -9.72
C LYS A 119 -8.62 -7.15 -9.15
N LEU A 120 -7.48 -7.18 -9.81
CA LEU A 120 -6.31 -6.39 -9.45
C LEU A 120 -6.08 -5.30 -10.49
N LEU A 121 -5.93 -4.08 -10.02
CA LEU A 121 -5.68 -2.90 -10.85
C LEU A 121 -4.46 -2.14 -10.34
N GLU A 122 -3.51 -1.87 -11.23
CA GLU A 122 -2.56 -0.78 -11.07
C GLU A 122 -3.16 0.46 -11.73
N PHE A 123 -3.36 1.50 -10.94
CA PHE A 123 -3.78 2.81 -11.43
C PHE A 123 -2.68 3.82 -11.21
N ARG A 124 -2.46 4.72 -12.20
CA ARG A 124 -1.53 5.83 -12.04
C ARG A 124 -2.18 7.14 -12.49
N TRP A 125 -1.97 8.17 -11.67
CA TRP A 125 -2.27 9.56 -11.98
C TRP A 125 -0.96 10.33 -12.10
N ASP A 126 -0.63 10.87 -13.28
CA ASP A 126 0.62 11.58 -13.51
C ASP A 126 0.53 13.11 -13.29
N GLY A 127 -0.64 13.60 -12.91
CA GLY A 127 -0.96 15.02 -12.77
C GLY A 127 -1.78 15.58 -13.94
N HIS A 128 -1.93 14.81 -15.02
CA HIS A 128 -2.64 15.19 -16.24
C HIS A 128 -3.58 14.10 -16.75
N GLN A 129 -3.14 12.83 -16.70
CA GLN A 129 -3.87 11.69 -17.25
C GLN A 129 -3.95 10.54 -16.27
N LYS A 130 -5.03 9.76 -16.39
CA LYS A 130 -5.29 8.53 -15.68
C LYS A 130 -4.85 7.34 -16.52
N TYR A 131 -4.09 6.43 -15.92
CA TYR A 131 -3.63 5.20 -16.55
C TYR A 131 -4.16 4.02 -15.75
N PHE A 132 -4.85 3.11 -16.43
CA PHE A 132 -5.44 1.91 -15.86
C PHE A 132 -4.78 0.68 -16.46
N LYS A 133 -4.18 -0.15 -15.61
CA LYS A 133 -3.53 -1.40 -16.01
C LYS A 133 -4.14 -2.55 -15.20
N PRO A 134 -5.11 -3.28 -15.77
CA PRO A 134 -5.59 -4.53 -15.18
C PRO A 134 -4.44 -5.53 -15.06
N LEU A 135 -4.37 -6.21 -13.94
CA LEU A 135 -3.35 -7.22 -13.65
C LEU A 135 -4.03 -8.56 -13.34
N ASN A 136 -3.30 -9.64 -13.56
CA ASN A 136 -3.75 -10.95 -13.16
C ASN A 136 -3.62 -11.13 -11.64
N PRO A 137 -4.73 -11.33 -10.89
CA PRO A 137 -4.67 -11.50 -9.44
C PRO A 137 -4.12 -12.88 -9.01
N GLN A 138 -3.83 -13.78 -9.95
CA GLN A 138 -3.16 -15.05 -9.69
C GLN A 138 -1.64 -14.96 -9.84
N GLU A 139 -1.11 -13.80 -10.19
CA GLU A 139 0.32 -13.53 -10.30
C GLU A 139 0.82 -12.66 -9.13
N ASN A 140 2.11 -12.79 -8.84
CA ASN A 140 2.76 -12.00 -7.80
C ASN A 140 3.30 -10.70 -8.40
N HIS A 141 3.07 -9.59 -7.71
CA HIS A 141 3.44 -8.27 -8.18
C HIS A 141 4.18 -7.48 -7.09
N ILE A 142 5.08 -6.61 -7.52
CA ILE A 142 5.76 -5.66 -6.63
C ILE A 142 5.84 -4.29 -7.29
N TRP A 143 5.69 -3.26 -6.48
CA TRP A 143 5.82 -1.86 -6.88
C TRP A 143 6.74 -1.12 -5.91
N SER A 144 7.51 -0.20 -6.43
CA SER A 144 8.28 0.77 -5.66
C SER A 144 7.93 2.20 -6.10
N SER A 145 8.01 3.13 -5.16
CA SER A 145 7.66 4.54 -5.41
C SER A 145 8.62 5.19 -6.41
N ALA A 146 8.08 5.74 -7.48
CA ALA A 146 8.85 6.47 -8.48
C ALA A 146 9.45 7.80 -7.97
N THR A 147 9.00 8.31 -6.83
CA THR A 147 9.55 9.54 -6.24
C THR A 147 10.75 9.31 -5.32
N LEU A 148 10.99 8.08 -4.89
CA LEU A 148 12.02 7.76 -3.91
C LEU A 148 13.12 6.86 -4.44
N TYR A 149 12.86 6.16 -5.54
CA TYR A 149 13.78 5.17 -6.09
C TYR A 149 13.97 5.41 -7.59
N HIS A 150 15.23 5.35 -8.02
CA HIS A 150 15.58 5.30 -9.43
C HIS A 150 15.28 3.91 -10.02
N ASP A 151 15.26 3.82 -11.33
CA ASP A 151 14.88 2.61 -12.06
C ASP A 151 15.75 1.41 -11.74
N ASP A 152 17.05 1.61 -11.51
CA ASP A 152 17.99 0.55 -11.09
C ASP A 152 17.64 -0.03 -9.71
N VAL A 153 17.27 0.82 -8.75
CA VAL A 153 16.82 0.39 -7.43
C VAL A 153 15.49 -0.35 -7.52
N ILE A 154 14.56 0.14 -8.33
CA ILE A 154 13.27 -0.52 -8.58
C ILE A 154 13.51 -1.91 -9.19
N ALA A 155 14.41 -2.01 -10.19
CA ALA A 155 14.77 -3.28 -10.81
C ALA A 155 15.44 -4.25 -9.80
N HIS A 156 16.35 -3.75 -8.96
CA HIS A 156 16.99 -4.57 -7.92
C HIS A 156 15.97 -5.11 -6.89
N ARG A 157 15.06 -4.27 -6.41
CA ARG A 157 13.97 -4.71 -5.49
C ARG A 157 13.07 -5.76 -6.11
N LYS A 158 12.79 -5.63 -7.41
CA LYS A 158 12.05 -6.63 -8.16
C LYS A 158 12.80 -7.97 -8.20
N GLN A 159 14.11 -7.96 -8.45
CA GLN A 159 14.95 -9.18 -8.41
C GLN A 159 14.96 -9.82 -7.02
N LEU A 160 15.08 -9.03 -5.95
CA LEU A 160 14.99 -9.54 -4.57
C LEU A 160 13.65 -10.24 -4.31
N PHE A 161 12.56 -9.63 -4.76
CA PHE A 161 11.22 -10.19 -4.61
C PHE A 161 11.04 -11.48 -5.44
N GLU A 162 11.48 -11.49 -6.70
CA GLU A 162 11.42 -12.66 -7.57
C GLU A 162 12.22 -13.84 -6.97
N LYS A 163 13.41 -13.55 -6.42
CA LYS A 163 14.21 -14.53 -5.70
C LYS A 163 13.49 -15.06 -4.45
N PHE A 164 12.95 -14.17 -3.62
CA PHE A 164 12.16 -14.56 -2.45
C PHE A 164 11.02 -15.49 -2.82
N MET A 165 10.29 -15.19 -3.89
CA MET A 165 9.18 -16.04 -4.36
C MET A 165 9.67 -17.38 -4.90
N ALA A 166 10.81 -17.43 -5.61
CA ALA A 166 11.39 -18.67 -6.12
C ALA A 166 11.89 -19.59 -4.99
N ASP A 167 12.44 -19.02 -3.92
CA ASP A 167 12.99 -19.74 -2.77
C ASP A 167 11.90 -20.16 -1.75
N THR A 168 10.65 -19.66 -1.94
CA THR A 168 9.56 -19.87 -0.97
C THR A 168 8.54 -20.87 -1.50
N ASN A 169 8.59 -22.12 -1.03
CA ASN A 169 7.63 -23.16 -1.44
C ASN A 169 6.22 -22.96 -0.88
N ALA A 170 6.11 -22.43 0.35
CA ALA A 170 4.86 -22.10 1.01
C ALA A 170 4.94 -20.69 1.57
N VAL A 171 4.07 -19.84 1.08
CA VAL A 171 3.95 -18.47 1.55
C VAL A 171 3.26 -18.47 2.92
N SER A 172 3.82 -17.72 3.86
CA SER A 172 3.16 -17.43 5.13
C SER A 172 3.25 -15.95 5.42
N PHE A 173 2.38 -15.52 6.29
CA PHE A 173 2.38 -14.15 6.79
C PHE A 173 3.75 -13.73 7.32
N GLU A 174 4.36 -14.57 8.18
CA GLU A 174 5.64 -14.27 8.83
C GLU A 174 6.76 -14.11 7.81
N LYS A 175 6.86 -15.04 6.84
CA LYS A 175 7.89 -14.98 5.79
C LYS A 175 7.82 -13.70 4.96
N ILE A 176 6.60 -13.28 4.58
CA ILE A 176 6.43 -12.04 3.82
C ILE A 176 6.78 -10.83 4.70
N LEU A 177 6.34 -10.86 5.95
CA LEU A 177 6.65 -9.79 6.88
C LEU A 177 8.14 -9.67 7.15
N ASP A 178 8.84 -10.79 7.35
CA ASP A 178 10.30 -10.84 7.52
C ASP A 178 11.02 -10.29 6.28
N PHE A 179 10.55 -10.67 5.08
CA PHE A 179 11.09 -10.14 3.82
C PHE A 179 10.93 -8.62 3.73
N HIS A 180 9.74 -8.07 4.05
CA HIS A 180 9.46 -6.64 4.06
C HIS A 180 10.15 -5.89 5.22
N SER A 181 10.52 -6.59 6.29
CA SER A 181 11.20 -6.02 7.46
C SER A 181 12.72 -6.11 7.37
N ASN A 182 13.26 -6.50 6.23
CA ASN A 182 14.69 -6.67 6.02
C ASN A 182 15.24 -5.51 5.16
N ASN A 183 16.44 -5.02 5.49
CA ASN A 183 17.13 -4.02 4.67
C ASN A 183 17.90 -4.64 3.51
N HIS A 184 17.98 -5.98 3.42
CA HIS A 184 18.69 -6.71 2.39
C HIS A 184 20.15 -6.25 2.20
N ASN A 185 20.83 -5.91 3.30
CA ASN A 185 22.19 -5.35 3.37
C ASN A 185 22.35 -3.97 2.70
N ASP A 186 21.27 -3.22 2.54
CA ASP A 186 21.28 -1.87 1.98
C ASP A 186 20.31 -0.97 2.77
N PHE A 187 20.84 -0.10 3.64
CA PHE A 187 20.04 0.86 4.41
C PHE A 187 19.55 2.05 3.58
N GLU A 188 20.14 2.27 2.41
CA GLU A 188 19.71 3.36 1.51
C GLU A 188 18.56 2.92 0.60
N ASN A 189 18.59 1.67 0.11
CA ASN A 189 17.70 1.20 -0.94
C ASN A 189 17.04 -0.16 -0.66
N GLY A 190 17.23 -0.75 0.50
CA GLY A 190 16.54 -1.97 0.94
C GLY A 190 15.05 -1.76 1.26
N PHE A 191 14.34 -2.80 1.67
CA PHE A 191 12.92 -2.68 2.03
C PHE A 191 12.74 -1.92 3.35
N ILE A 192 13.67 -2.06 4.28
CA ILE A 192 13.81 -1.14 5.42
C ILE A 192 14.96 -0.20 5.12
N ILE A 193 14.67 1.09 5.11
CA ILE A 193 15.65 2.13 4.89
C ILE A 193 15.87 2.98 6.15
N ASP A 194 17.11 3.48 6.29
CA ASP A 194 17.53 4.43 7.31
C ASP A 194 18.58 5.38 6.71
N ARG A 195 18.09 6.35 5.94
CA ARG A 195 18.95 7.27 5.19
C ARG A 195 19.45 8.42 6.08
N GLU A 196 20.68 8.86 5.83
CA GLU A 196 21.25 10.06 6.49
C GLU A 196 20.41 11.31 6.27
N THR A 197 19.67 11.39 5.18
CA THR A 197 18.71 12.47 4.89
C THR A 197 17.52 12.53 5.84
N GLY A 198 17.41 11.57 6.77
CA GLY A 198 16.30 11.45 7.70
C GLY A 198 15.07 10.72 7.14
N LEU A 199 15.18 10.13 5.95
CA LEU A 199 14.13 9.28 5.40
C LEU A 199 14.29 7.86 5.96
N LYS A 200 13.25 7.34 6.62
CA LYS A 200 13.26 6.03 7.28
C LYS A 200 11.99 5.26 7.03
N THR A 201 12.06 3.94 7.07
CA THR A 201 10.87 3.10 7.09
C THR A 201 10.22 3.16 8.48
N PHE A 202 8.99 3.67 8.53
CA PHE A 202 8.25 3.87 9.78
C PHE A 202 7.40 2.66 10.15
N SER A 203 6.86 1.97 9.17
CA SER A 203 5.96 0.85 9.41
C SER A 203 5.88 -0.11 8.23
N VAL A 204 5.49 -1.34 8.54
CA VAL A 204 5.05 -2.33 7.56
C VAL A 204 3.58 -2.65 7.85
N THR A 205 2.72 -2.55 6.86
CA THR A 205 1.30 -2.89 6.97
C THR A 205 0.98 -4.01 6.01
N GLN A 206 0.29 -5.04 6.47
CA GLN A 206 -0.13 -6.17 5.66
C GLN A 206 -1.60 -6.49 5.88
N VAL A 207 -2.31 -6.79 4.79
CA VAL A 207 -3.61 -7.46 4.81
C VAL A 207 -3.44 -8.87 4.29
N VAL A 208 -4.06 -9.80 5.01
CA VAL A 208 -4.24 -11.19 4.60
C VAL A 208 -5.71 -11.41 4.33
N LEU A 209 -6.02 -11.95 3.15
CA LEU A 209 -7.35 -12.43 2.80
C LEU A 209 -7.22 -13.93 2.53
N ASP A 210 -7.87 -14.74 3.34
CA ASP A 210 -7.83 -16.20 3.26
C ASP A 210 -9.19 -16.78 3.67
N SER A 211 -9.29 -18.12 3.68
CA SER A 211 -10.52 -18.84 4.06
C SER A 211 -10.95 -18.57 5.51
N ASP A 212 -10.03 -18.19 6.38
CA ASP A 212 -10.30 -17.93 7.81
C ASP A 212 -10.81 -16.50 8.03
N GLY A 213 -10.76 -15.66 6.99
CA GLY A 213 -11.25 -14.29 7.00
C GLY A 213 -10.23 -13.26 6.54
N THR A 214 -10.40 -12.06 7.03
CA THR A 214 -9.52 -10.94 6.66
C THR A 214 -8.88 -10.35 7.91
N THR A 215 -7.56 -10.17 7.85
CA THR A 215 -6.79 -9.61 8.97
C THR A 215 -5.84 -8.54 8.47
N MET A 216 -5.81 -7.39 9.15
CA MET A 216 -4.77 -6.39 8.96
C MET A 216 -3.75 -6.48 10.09
N ARG A 217 -2.46 -6.53 9.72
CA ARG A 217 -1.33 -6.42 10.65
C ARG A 217 -0.54 -5.16 10.36
N HIS A 218 -0.04 -4.53 11.41
CA HIS A 218 0.72 -3.29 11.31
C HIS A 218 1.86 -3.30 12.30
N LEU A 219 3.08 -3.23 11.78
CA LEU A 219 4.29 -3.03 12.56
C LEU A 219 4.65 -1.54 12.55
N ASP A 220 4.61 -0.91 13.71
CA ASP A 220 5.14 0.43 13.94
C ASP A 220 6.62 0.28 14.35
N LEU A 221 7.50 0.35 13.38
CA LEU A 221 8.95 0.16 13.57
C LEU A 221 9.59 1.29 14.38
N ARG A 222 8.97 2.46 14.34
CA ARG A 222 9.48 3.63 15.07
C ARG A 222 9.26 3.54 16.57
N ASN A 223 8.17 2.91 17.00
CA ASN A 223 7.79 2.77 18.41
C ASN A 223 7.87 1.31 18.89
N ASP A 224 8.38 0.40 18.08
CA ASP A 224 8.50 -1.04 18.37
C ASP A 224 7.17 -1.64 18.85
N ARG A 225 6.11 -1.43 18.05
CA ARG A 225 4.77 -1.93 18.37
C ARG A 225 4.19 -2.72 17.21
N SER A 226 3.48 -3.78 17.53
CA SER A 226 2.77 -4.62 16.58
C SER A 226 1.28 -4.63 16.91
N PHE A 227 0.45 -4.56 15.86
CA PHE A 227 -0.99 -4.61 15.97
C PHE A 227 -1.53 -5.64 14.98
N GLN A 228 -2.49 -6.43 15.43
CA GLN A 228 -3.24 -7.35 14.59
C GLN A 228 -4.74 -7.09 14.80
N VAL A 229 -5.43 -6.78 13.73
CA VAL A 229 -6.86 -6.43 13.77
C VAL A 229 -7.59 -7.34 12.79
N PRO A 230 -8.35 -8.33 13.28
CA PRO A 230 -9.26 -9.08 12.44
C PRO A 230 -10.37 -8.14 11.97
N PHE A 231 -10.74 -8.27 10.69
CA PHE A 231 -11.78 -7.44 10.09
C PHE A 231 -12.82 -8.35 9.45
N THR A 232 -13.92 -8.55 10.17
CA THR A 232 -14.99 -9.44 9.71
C THR A 232 -15.74 -8.78 8.57
N SER A 233 -15.58 -9.29 7.36
CA SER A 233 -16.43 -8.92 6.25
C SER A 233 -17.84 -9.45 6.51
N ASN A 234 -18.86 -8.61 6.38
CA ASN A 234 -20.21 -9.09 6.18
C ASN A 234 -20.26 -9.72 4.77
N GLN A 235 -20.09 -11.06 4.70
CA GLN A 235 -20.15 -11.89 3.50
C GLN A 235 -19.01 -11.70 2.47
N LEU A 236 -17.93 -12.47 2.60
CA LEU A 236 -17.25 -13.03 1.45
C LEU A 236 -18.07 -14.24 0.95
N THR A 237 -19.05 -13.99 0.11
CA THR A 237 -19.53 -15.02 -0.81
C THR A 237 -18.55 -15.00 -1.98
N LEU A 238 -17.60 -15.93 -1.97
CA LEU A 238 -16.65 -16.21 -3.06
C LEU A 238 -17.38 -16.64 -4.33
#